data_b0eee204194c355423712c5a2787cbbb
#
_entry.id   b0eee204194c355423712c5a2787cbbb
#
_cell.length_a   1.000
_cell.length_b   1.000
_cell.length_c   1.000
_cell.angle_alpha   90.00
_cell.angle_beta   90.00
_cell.angle_gamma   90.00
#
_symmetry.space_group_name_H-M   'P 1'
#
loop_
_entity.id
_entity.type
_entity.pdbx_description
1 polymer ?
#
loop_
_entity_poly.entity_id
_entity_poly.type
_entity_poly.pdbx_seq_one_letter_code
_entity_poly.pdbx_strand_id
1 'polypeptide(L)'
;MPTMQDVARHAGVALSTVSYAINGTRPISDETRQRIFAAMEELGYRPNALARGLASKRSRIIALLFPAAKRGLGLTELEFVLSTANAARENGYHLVLWSTEIRSAAELQQLMQQGLVDGVVVMEIHDQDERIELLRTIDFPFAMIGRCADNSEINHVDIDFGQTMQTVIEHLMGLGHTHIGFLNHAREEFEAGYGPAVRAQTRFLETIEANGLHGTTRFCEASSEDGYNAVNDLLAEDPNLTAVIVMNDRAVPGILRAIADRGWRIPTDFSIVAVVSSARAAEMTIPTITAAEAPAYELGCLATEMLIHQLEGEKKEISERLIPCKLVVRESSGESPARRSELSTA
;
A
#
# COMPACT_ATOMS: atom_id res chain seq x y z
N MET A 1 14.83 36.11 -14.94
CA MET A 1 15.00 34.71 -15.35
C MET A 1 14.81 34.63 -16.86
N PRO A 2 15.65 33.90 -17.58
CA PRO A 2 15.48 33.73 -19.03
C PRO A 2 14.12 33.05 -19.32
N THR A 3 13.53 33.41 -20.44
CA THR A 3 12.22 32.92 -20.88
C THR A 3 12.39 32.03 -22.11
N MET A 4 11.33 31.25 -22.45
CA MET A 4 11.31 30.47 -23.70
C MET A 4 11.49 31.36 -24.94
N GLN A 5 11.08 32.62 -24.86
CA GLN A 5 11.23 33.61 -25.92
C GLN A 5 12.71 34.02 -26.10
N ASP A 6 13.48 34.09 -24.99
CA ASP A 6 14.92 34.35 -25.05
C ASP A 6 15.68 33.18 -25.66
N VAL A 7 15.28 31.95 -25.32
CA VAL A 7 15.83 30.73 -25.96
C VAL A 7 15.54 30.73 -27.47
N ALA A 8 14.31 31.05 -27.88
CA ALA A 8 13.92 31.13 -29.29
C ALA A 8 14.78 32.13 -30.04
N ARG A 9 15.00 33.32 -29.45
CA ARG A 9 15.81 34.40 -30.05
C ARG A 9 17.27 33.97 -30.13
N HIS A 10 17.83 33.35 -29.09
CA HIS A 10 19.22 32.90 -29.05
C HIS A 10 19.51 31.74 -30.02
N ALA A 11 18.59 30.78 -30.11
CA ALA A 11 18.69 29.65 -31.04
C ALA A 11 18.31 29.99 -32.49
N GLY A 12 17.81 31.23 -32.78
CA GLY A 12 17.42 31.65 -34.12
C GLY A 12 16.23 30.85 -34.68
N VAL A 13 15.22 30.51 -33.85
CA VAL A 13 14.06 29.72 -34.22
C VAL A 13 12.77 30.37 -33.71
N ALA A 14 11.63 29.94 -34.23
CA ALA A 14 10.34 30.38 -33.72
C ALA A 14 10.08 29.82 -32.30
N LEU A 15 9.30 30.54 -31.49
CA LEU A 15 8.91 30.13 -30.15
C LEU A 15 8.20 28.76 -30.16
N SER A 16 7.37 28.51 -31.18
CA SER A 16 6.73 27.22 -31.41
C SER A 16 7.72 26.06 -31.62
N THR A 17 8.85 26.34 -32.29
CA THR A 17 9.90 25.34 -32.54
C THR A 17 10.62 24.97 -31.24
N VAL A 18 10.87 25.93 -30.35
CA VAL A 18 11.40 25.66 -29.00
C VAL A 18 10.40 24.81 -28.21
N SER A 19 9.11 25.14 -28.26
CA SER A 19 8.05 24.34 -27.64
C SER A 19 8.01 22.92 -28.18
N TYR A 20 8.14 22.72 -29.50
CA TYR A 20 8.20 21.37 -30.09
C TYR A 20 9.45 20.59 -29.67
N ALA A 21 10.61 21.26 -29.55
CA ALA A 21 11.84 20.64 -29.08
C ALA A 21 11.73 20.14 -27.65
N ILE A 22 11.14 20.94 -26.77
CA ILE A 22 10.99 20.64 -25.34
C ILE A 22 9.93 19.57 -25.09
N ASN A 23 8.82 19.63 -25.83
CA ASN A 23 7.63 18.79 -25.58
C ASN A 23 7.57 17.55 -26.48
N GLY A 24 8.42 17.43 -27.48
CA GLY A 24 8.40 16.29 -28.43
C GLY A 24 7.14 16.18 -29.30
N THR A 25 6.31 17.23 -29.35
CA THR A 25 4.97 17.21 -29.99
C THR A 25 5.01 17.22 -31.52
N ARG A 26 6.12 17.59 -32.11
CA ARG A 26 6.37 17.51 -33.56
C ARG A 26 7.81 17.18 -33.84
N PRO A 27 8.11 16.41 -34.89
CA PRO A 27 9.47 16.12 -35.31
C PRO A 27 10.17 17.43 -35.75
N ILE A 28 11.39 17.61 -35.25
CA ILE A 28 12.32 18.67 -35.64
C ILE A 28 13.65 18.02 -36.01
N SER A 29 14.45 18.69 -36.86
CA SER A 29 15.78 18.16 -37.19
C SER A 29 16.69 18.10 -35.97
N ASP A 30 17.58 17.11 -35.92
CA ASP A 30 18.55 16.95 -34.82
C ASP A 30 19.44 18.18 -34.67
N GLU A 31 19.85 18.82 -35.75
CA GLU A 31 20.59 20.07 -35.75
C GLU A 31 19.84 21.19 -35.03
N THR A 32 18.54 21.35 -35.33
CA THR A 32 17.70 22.36 -34.69
C THR A 32 17.49 22.04 -33.21
N ARG A 33 17.33 20.75 -32.88
CA ARG A 33 17.21 20.30 -31.50
C ARG A 33 18.47 20.63 -30.70
N GLN A 34 19.65 20.31 -31.23
CA GLN A 34 20.94 20.60 -30.59
C GLN A 34 21.13 22.11 -30.33
N ARG A 35 20.81 22.98 -31.34
CA ARG A 35 20.91 24.44 -31.15
C ARG A 35 19.99 24.95 -30.05
N ILE A 36 18.79 24.43 -29.93
CA ILE A 36 17.83 24.82 -28.89
C ILE A 36 18.35 24.42 -27.51
N PHE A 37 18.82 23.15 -27.35
CA PHE A 37 19.33 22.70 -26.07
C PHE A 37 20.64 23.42 -25.65
N ALA A 38 21.53 23.71 -26.58
CA ALA A 38 22.72 24.55 -26.32
C ALA A 38 22.32 25.96 -25.85
N ALA A 39 21.37 26.60 -26.54
CA ALA A 39 20.85 27.91 -26.14
C ALA A 39 20.20 27.89 -24.74
N MET A 40 19.51 26.80 -24.39
CA MET A 40 18.94 26.63 -23.05
C MET A 40 20.03 26.53 -21.97
N GLU A 41 21.10 25.79 -22.24
CA GLU A 41 22.23 25.62 -21.33
C GLU A 41 22.99 26.93 -21.12
N GLU A 42 23.33 27.64 -22.22
CA GLU A 42 24.01 28.93 -22.19
C GLU A 42 23.23 30.01 -21.44
N LEU A 43 21.90 30.05 -21.61
CA LEU A 43 21.05 30.99 -20.91
C LEU A 43 20.68 30.56 -19.49
N GLY A 44 21.00 29.32 -19.08
CA GLY A 44 20.54 28.76 -17.83
C GLY A 44 19.01 28.61 -17.78
N TYR A 45 18.35 28.50 -18.95
CA TYR A 45 16.90 28.32 -19.03
C TYR A 45 16.52 26.89 -18.67
N ARG A 46 15.67 26.75 -17.67
CA ARG A 46 15.02 25.47 -17.35
C ARG A 46 13.52 25.58 -17.67
N PRO A 47 12.96 24.62 -18.44
CA PRO A 47 11.54 24.59 -18.71
C PRO A 47 10.75 24.59 -17.41
N ASN A 48 9.85 25.54 -17.23
CA ASN A 48 8.96 25.55 -16.09
C ASN A 48 7.90 24.44 -16.27
N ALA A 49 7.87 23.46 -15.36
CA ALA A 49 6.92 22.35 -15.41
C ALA A 49 5.46 22.84 -15.41
N LEU A 50 5.14 23.90 -14.64
CA LEU A 50 3.81 24.50 -14.62
C LEU A 50 3.44 25.16 -15.96
N ALA A 51 4.37 25.89 -16.59
CA ALA A 51 4.14 26.48 -17.91
C ALA A 51 3.98 25.41 -19.01
N ARG A 52 4.66 24.28 -18.87
CA ARG A 52 4.54 23.12 -19.75
C ARG A 52 3.17 22.47 -19.59
N GLY A 53 2.71 22.26 -18.36
CA GLY A 53 1.41 21.72 -18.03
C GLY A 53 0.25 22.55 -18.61
N LEU A 54 0.35 23.88 -18.51
CA LEU A 54 -0.62 24.81 -19.11
C LEU A 54 -0.68 24.69 -20.65
N ALA A 55 0.45 24.46 -21.31
CA ALA A 55 0.51 24.33 -22.78
C ALA A 55 0.04 22.96 -23.27
N SER A 56 0.29 21.88 -22.51
CA SER A 56 -0.05 20.49 -22.85
C SER A 56 -1.41 20.04 -22.30
N LYS A 57 -2.05 20.83 -21.44
CA LYS A 57 -3.21 20.44 -20.63
C LYS A 57 -2.95 19.20 -19.73
N ARG A 58 -1.67 18.89 -19.45
CA ARG A 58 -1.24 17.78 -18.58
C ARG A 58 -0.17 18.27 -17.63
N SER A 59 -0.40 18.04 -16.36
CA SER A 59 0.55 18.44 -15.30
C SER A 59 1.76 17.50 -15.19
N ARG A 60 1.64 16.26 -15.65
CA ARG A 60 2.57 15.18 -15.40
C ARG A 60 2.76 14.91 -13.90
N ILE A 61 1.73 15.16 -13.13
CA ILE A 61 1.67 14.89 -11.70
C ILE A 61 0.51 13.94 -11.47
N ILE A 62 0.74 12.90 -10.69
CA ILE A 62 -0.30 12.03 -10.14
C ILE A 62 -0.33 12.15 -8.63
N ALA A 63 -1.48 11.91 -8.02
CA ALA A 63 -1.60 11.86 -6.57
C ALA A 63 -1.62 10.42 -6.08
N LEU A 64 -1.06 10.18 -4.88
CA LEU A 64 -1.38 9.03 -4.06
C LEU A 64 -2.28 9.50 -2.92
N LEU A 65 -3.52 9.02 -2.91
CA LEU A 65 -4.50 9.33 -1.88
C LEU A 65 -4.39 8.27 -0.77
N PHE A 66 -3.84 8.70 0.36
CA PHE A 66 -3.63 7.88 1.53
C PHE A 66 -3.91 8.69 2.82
N PRO A 67 -4.83 8.28 3.71
CA PRO A 67 -5.24 9.06 4.87
C PRO A 67 -4.19 8.99 6.01
N ALA A 68 -2.96 9.42 5.75
CA ALA A 68 -1.85 9.39 6.69
C ALA A 68 -2.10 10.22 7.96
N ALA A 69 -3.00 11.20 7.92
CA ALA A 69 -3.31 12.05 9.06
C ALA A 69 -3.97 11.27 10.22
N LYS A 70 -4.77 10.24 9.91
CA LYS A 70 -5.46 9.41 10.91
C LYS A 70 -4.58 8.28 11.42
N ARG A 71 -3.92 7.55 10.52
CA ARG A 71 -3.15 6.34 10.85
C ARG A 71 -1.65 6.57 11.00
N GLY A 72 -1.14 7.71 10.48
CA GLY A 72 0.28 7.93 10.28
C GLY A 72 0.86 7.06 9.16
N LEU A 73 2.09 7.32 8.76
CA LEU A 73 2.85 6.47 7.84
C LEU A 73 3.69 5.50 8.68
N GLY A 74 3.35 4.22 8.61
CA GLY A 74 4.19 3.13 9.10
C GLY A 74 5.23 2.72 8.05
N LEU A 75 6.04 1.72 8.39
CA LEU A 75 7.08 1.23 7.48
C LEU A 75 6.49 0.53 6.26
N THR A 76 5.41 -0.21 6.45
CA THR A 76 4.73 -0.94 5.38
C THR A 76 4.05 0.02 4.40
N GLU A 77 3.34 1.03 4.90
CA GLU A 77 2.71 2.06 4.06
C GLU A 77 3.74 2.90 3.32
N LEU A 78 4.91 3.17 3.94
CA LEU A 78 6.00 3.87 3.28
C LEU A 78 6.53 3.12 2.05
N GLU A 79 6.54 1.80 2.06
CA GLU A 79 6.95 0.99 0.90
C GLU A 79 6.00 1.19 -0.30
N PHE A 80 4.70 1.28 -0.07
CA PHE A 80 3.73 1.63 -1.12
C PHE A 80 3.97 3.04 -1.68
N VAL A 81 4.21 4.03 -0.81
CA VAL A 81 4.52 5.41 -1.24
C VAL A 81 5.78 5.45 -2.09
N LEU A 82 6.84 4.77 -1.67
CA LEU A 82 8.12 4.75 -2.38
C LEU A 82 8.01 4.04 -3.74
N SER A 83 7.31 2.91 -3.81
CA SER A 83 7.12 2.18 -5.06
C SER A 83 6.29 2.97 -6.08
N THR A 84 5.19 3.58 -5.64
CA THR A 84 4.37 4.49 -6.46
C THR A 84 5.19 5.68 -6.98
N ALA A 85 6.00 6.30 -6.10
CA ALA A 85 6.85 7.43 -6.48
C ALA A 85 7.93 7.03 -7.51
N ASN A 86 8.54 5.86 -7.35
CA ASN A 86 9.53 5.35 -8.28
C ASN A 86 8.90 5.03 -9.65
N ALA A 87 7.79 4.32 -9.68
CA ALA A 87 7.06 4.00 -10.90
C ALA A 87 6.60 5.27 -11.65
N ALA A 88 6.08 6.27 -10.91
CA ALA A 88 5.72 7.55 -11.49
C ALA A 88 6.93 8.23 -12.15
N ARG A 89 8.06 8.32 -11.44
CA ARG A 89 9.30 8.92 -11.94
C ARG A 89 9.84 8.23 -13.19
N GLU A 90 9.82 6.91 -13.22
CA GLU A 90 10.30 6.11 -14.36
C GLU A 90 9.45 6.33 -15.61
N ASN A 91 8.18 6.65 -15.43
CA ASN A 91 7.23 6.99 -16.51
C ASN A 91 7.12 8.51 -16.77
N GLY A 92 8.03 9.34 -16.21
CA GLY A 92 8.06 10.78 -16.45
C GLY A 92 6.97 11.58 -15.74
N TYR A 93 6.40 11.03 -14.68
CA TYR A 93 5.45 11.69 -13.80
C TYR A 93 6.09 12.03 -12.43
N HIS A 94 5.48 12.98 -11.74
CA HIS A 94 5.79 13.28 -10.35
C HIS A 94 4.65 12.81 -9.45
N LEU A 95 4.99 12.37 -8.24
CA LEU A 95 4.00 11.98 -7.24
C LEU A 95 3.80 13.09 -6.23
N VAL A 96 2.55 13.39 -5.89
CA VAL A 96 2.17 14.15 -4.71
C VAL A 96 1.40 13.24 -3.76
N LEU A 97 1.66 13.36 -2.47
CA LEU A 97 0.92 12.62 -1.45
C LEU A 97 -0.24 13.48 -0.95
N TRP A 98 -1.46 13.02 -1.17
CA TRP A 98 -2.65 13.57 -0.55
C TRP A 98 -2.91 12.83 0.77
N SER A 99 -2.35 13.38 1.84
CA SER A 99 -2.35 12.76 3.16
C SER A 99 -3.51 13.18 4.06
N THR A 100 -4.27 14.19 3.64
CA THR A 100 -5.46 14.63 4.35
C THR A 100 -6.55 13.58 4.30
N GLU A 101 -7.23 13.37 5.41
CA GLU A 101 -8.46 12.60 5.44
C GLU A 101 -9.50 13.33 4.59
N ILE A 102 -9.72 12.84 3.38
CA ILE A 102 -10.79 13.32 2.50
C ILE A 102 -12.06 12.66 3.01
N ARG A 103 -12.86 13.45 3.72
CA ARG A 103 -14.07 13.00 4.42
C ARG A 103 -15.30 13.00 3.55
N SER A 104 -15.25 13.64 2.40
CA SER A 104 -16.40 13.77 1.51
C SER A 104 -16.00 13.79 0.03
N ALA A 105 -16.91 13.34 -0.80
CA ALA A 105 -16.82 13.49 -2.25
C ALA A 105 -16.57 14.95 -2.66
N ALA A 106 -17.16 15.93 -1.94
CA ALA A 106 -17.02 17.35 -2.23
C ALA A 106 -15.57 17.85 -2.01
N GLU A 107 -14.89 17.41 -0.96
CA GLU A 107 -13.47 17.76 -0.71
C GLU A 107 -12.55 17.19 -1.79
N LEU A 108 -12.76 15.94 -2.19
CA LEU A 108 -12.01 15.32 -3.27
C LEU A 108 -12.25 16.10 -4.59
N GLN A 109 -13.49 16.40 -4.90
CA GLN A 109 -13.84 17.16 -6.08
C GLN A 109 -13.17 18.55 -6.11
N GLN A 110 -13.12 19.24 -4.98
CA GLN A 110 -12.45 20.53 -4.86
C GLN A 110 -10.95 20.44 -5.14
N LEU A 111 -10.28 19.40 -4.63
CA LEU A 111 -8.85 19.15 -4.91
C LEU A 111 -8.61 18.88 -6.39
N MET A 112 -9.48 18.11 -7.02
CA MET A 112 -9.35 17.77 -8.44
C MET A 112 -9.60 18.98 -9.35
N GLN A 113 -10.55 19.86 -9.00
CA GLN A 113 -10.83 21.10 -9.75
C GLN A 113 -9.65 22.08 -9.76
N GLN A 114 -8.67 21.95 -8.88
CA GLN A 114 -7.44 22.75 -8.90
C GLN A 114 -6.55 22.41 -10.11
N GLY A 115 -6.79 21.29 -10.78
CA GLY A 115 -6.03 20.89 -11.97
C GLY A 115 -4.54 20.60 -11.71
N LEU A 116 -4.17 20.28 -10.45
CA LEU A 116 -2.80 20.03 -10.05
C LEU A 116 -2.31 18.65 -10.48
N VAL A 117 -3.21 17.68 -10.60
CA VAL A 117 -2.89 16.29 -10.91
C VAL A 117 -3.68 15.79 -12.10
N ASP A 118 -3.09 14.88 -12.87
CA ASP A 118 -3.72 14.28 -14.04
C ASP A 118 -4.54 13.03 -13.67
N GLY A 119 -4.22 12.39 -12.54
CA GLY A 119 -4.90 11.19 -12.05
C GLY A 119 -4.51 10.87 -10.61
N VAL A 120 -5.16 9.86 -10.03
CA VAL A 120 -4.95 9.47 -8.64
C VAL A 120 -4.83 7.96 -8.46
N VAL A 121 -3.85 7.51 -7.68
CA VAL A 121 -3.81 6.17 -7.10
C VAL A 121 -4.47 6.23 -5.73
N VAL A 122 -5.49 5.42 -5.50
CA VAL A 122 -6.25 5.43 -4.23
C VAL A 122 -5.88 4.19 -3.41
N MET A 123 -5.55 4.41 -2.15
CA MET A 123 -5.27 3.35 -1.16
C MET A 123 -6.31 3.37 -0.04
N GLU A 124 -6.23 2.37 0.84
CA GLU A 124 -7.11 2.25 2.01
C GLU A 124 -8.58 2.18 1.58
N ILE A 125 -8.87 1.25 0.69
CA ILE A 125 -10.19 1.11 0.07
C ILE A 125 -11.18 0.43 1.02
N HIS A 126 -12.38 0.99 1.11
CA HIS A 126 -13.51 0.40 1.80
C HIS A 126 -14.42 -0.36 0.82
N ASP A 127 -15.17 -1.34 1.31
CA ASP A 127 -16.12 -2.10 0.48
C ASP A 127 -17.16 -1.19 -0.18
N GLN A 128 -17.62 -0.15 0.54
CA GLN A 128 -18.40 0.96 0.01
C GLN A 128 -17.56 2.23 0.16
N ASP A 129 -17.05 2.77 -0.93
CA ASP A 129 -16.10 3.88 -0.90
C ASP A 129 -16.59 5.08 -1.72
N GLU A 130 -17.06 6.11 -1.03
CA GLU A 130 -17.59 7.33 -1.67
C GLU A 130 -16.57 8.04 -2.57
N ARG A 131 -15.26 7.88 -2.30
CA ARG A 131 -14.20 8.44 -3.12
C ARG A 131 -14.18 7.78 -4.50
N ILE A 132 -14.35 6.47 -4.54
CA ILE A 132 -14.35 5.68 -5.76
C ILE A 132 -15.62 5.98 -6.57
N GLU A 133 -16.78 6.04 -5.93
CA GLU A 133 -18.04 6.40 -6.59
C GLU A 133 -17.97 7.80 -7.22
N LEU A 134 -17.37 8.78 -6.53
CA LEU A 134 -17.14 10.09 -7.08
C LEU A 134 -16.24 10.04 -8.33
N LEU A 135 -15.06 9.39 -8.21
CA LEU A 135 -14.08 9.31 -9.30
C LEU A 135 -14.69 8.69 -10.56
N ARG A 136 -15.52 7.66 -10.41
CA ARG A 136 -16.32 7.07 -11.51
C ARG A 136 -17.30 8.05 -12.10
N THR A 137 -18.07 8.74 -11.25
CA THR A 137 -19.14 9.68 -11.69
C THR A 137 -18.60 10.84 -12.52
N ILE A 138 -17.43 11.35 -12.17
CA ILE A 138 -16.83 12.50 -12.87
C ILE A 138 -15.83 12.09 -13.95
N ASP A 139 -15.69 10.79 -14.22
CA ASP A 139 -14.76 10.21 -15.21
C ASP A 139 -13.31 10.71 -15.03
N PHE A 140 -12.84 10.78 -13.77
CA PHE A 140 -11.47 11.17 -13.47
C PHE A 140 -10.56 9.96 -13.45
N PRO A 141 -9.36 10.01 -14.10
CA PRO A 141 -8.46 8.87 -14.18
C PRO A 141 -7.97 8.41 -12.81
N PHE A 142 -8.17 7.13 -12.49
CA PHE A 142 -7.68 6.55 -11.25
C PHE A 142 -7.37 5.06 -11.36
N ALA A 143 -6.55 4.57 -10.44
CA ALA A 143 -6.33 3.16 -10.15
C ALA A 143 -6.37 2.93 -8.64
N MET A 144 -6.67 1.69 -8.22
CA MET A 144 -6.76 1.34 -6.80
C MET A 144 -5.66 0.38 -6.38
N ILE A 145 -5.12 0.60 -5.19
CA ILE A 145 -4.43 -0.42 -4.38
C ILE A 145 -5.41 -0.83 -3.28
N GLY A 146 -6.07 -1.94 -3.47
CA GLY A 146 -7.25 -2.41 -2.76
C GLY A 146 -8.43 -2.57 -3.70
N ARG A 147 -9.57 -3.01 -3.18
CA ARG A 147 -10.79 -3.22 -3.96
C ARG A 147 -12.05 -2.93 -3.15
N CYS A 148 -13.08 -2.44 -3.84
CA CYS A 148 -14.44 -2.28 -3.34
C CYS A 148 -15.23 -3.59 -3.44
N ALA A 149 -16.51 -3.55 -3.05
CA ALA A 149 -17.46 -4.62 -3.32
C ALA A 149 -17.75 -4.75 -4.83
N ASP A 150 -17.87 -3.64 -5.56
CA ASP A 150 -17.98 -3.59 -7.03
C ASP A 150 -16.78 -2.91 -7.65
N ASN A 151 -15.98 -3.68 -8.40
CA ASN A 151 -14.80 -3.23 -9.11
C ASN A 151 -14.98 -3.24 -10.63
N SER A 152 -16.21 -3.34 -11.11
CA SER A 152 -16.51 -3.36 -12.54
C SER A 152 -15.93 -2.14 -13.22
N GLU A 153 -15.18 -2.35 -14.30
CA GLU A 153 -14.53 -1.30 -15.10
C GLU A 153 -13.47 -0.46 -14.36
N ILE A 154 -12.90 -0.96 -13.25
CA ILE A 154 -11.86 -0.27 -12.48
C ILE A 154 -10.55 -1.06 -12.52
N ASN A 155 -9.47 -0.39 -12.91
CA ASN A 155 -8.13 -0.92 -12.76
C ASN A 155 -7.76 -1.00 -11.28
N HIS A 156 -7.46 -2.20 -10.79
CA HIS A 156 -7.09 -2.38 -9.40
C HIS A 156 -6.09 -3.51 -9.17
N VAL A 157 -5.33 -3.35 -8.14
CA VAL A 157 -4.45 -4.37 -7.57
C VAL A 157 -4.77 -4.53 -6.10
N ASP A 158 -4.66 -5.73 -5.55
CA ASP A 158 -4.91 -5.96 -4.13
C ASP A 158 -4.07 -7.13 -3.61
N ILE A 159 -3.99 -7.23 -2.30
CA ILE A 159 -3.44 -8.42 -1.64
C ILE A 159 -4.44 -9.58 -1.76
N ASP A 160 -3.94 -10.74 -2.15
CA ASP A 160 -4.70 -11.98 -2.04
C ASP A 160 -4.72 -12.44 -0.58
N PHE A 161 -5.72 -11.93 0.17
CA PHE A 161 -5.90 -12.30 1.58
C PHE A 161 -6.27 -13.77 1.75
N GLY A 162 -6.92 -14.39 0.74
CA GLY A 162 -7.25 -15.80 0.76
C GLY A 162 -6.01 -16.66 0.83
N GLN A 163 -5.14 -16.53 -0.15
CA GLN A 163 -3.88 -17.28 -0.20
C GLN A 163 -2.94 -16.89 0.93
N THR A 164 -2.90 -15.61 1.31
CA THR A 164 -2.06 -15.13 2.42
C THR A 164 -2.43 -15.79 3.74
N MET A 165 -3.71 -15.75 4.12
CA MET A 165 -4.18 -16.36 5.38
C MET A 165 -4.02 -17.86 5.38
N GLN A 166 -4.32 -18.53 4.27
CA GLN A 166 -4.08 -19.95 4.12
C GLN A 166 -2.62 -20.31 4.39
N THR A 167 -1.68 -19.63 3.74
CA THR A 167 -0.24 -19.86 3.91
C THR A 167 0.21 -19.68 5.36
N VAL A 168 -0.26 -18.63 6.04
CA VAL A 168 0.10 -18.35 7.43
C VAL A 168 -0.47 -19.41 8.39
N ILE A 169 -1.74 -19.78 8.21
CA ILE A 169 -2.39 -20.78 9.05
C ILE A 169 -1.77 -22.16 8.81
N GLU A 170 -1.50 -22.55 7.57
CA GLU A 170 -0.79 -23.81 7.25
C GLU A 170 0.60 -23.86 7.87
N HIS A 171 1.34 -22.74 7.92
CA HIS A 171 2.62 -22.66 8.62
C HIS A 171 2.46 -22.94 10.12
N LEU A 172 1.50 -22.30 10.80
CA LEU A 172 1.25 -22.53 12.21
C LEU A 172 0.73 -23.95 12.50
N MET A 173 -0.13 -24.51 11.64
CA MET A 173 -0.56 -25.90 11.71
C MET A 173 0.62 -26.86 11.57
N GLY A 174 1.53 -26.59 10.63
CA GLY A 174 2.75 -27.37 10.43
C GLY A 174 3.65 -27.40 11.69
N LEU A 175 3.58 -26.35 12.53
CA LEU A 175 4.24 -26.25 13.81
C LEU A 175 3.44 -26.87 14.97
N GLY A 176 2.24 -27.40 14.71
CA GLY A 176 1.37 -28.07 15.68
C GLY A 176 0.45 -27.12 16.48
N HIS A 177 0.26 -25.89 16.06
CA HIS A 177 -0.70 -25.00 16.69
C HIS A 177 -2.14 -25.37 16.28
N THR A 178 -3.01 -25.51 17.27
CA THR A 178 -4.44 -25.82 17.08
C THR A 178 -5.37 -24.72 17.61
N HIS A 179 -4.86 -23.86 18.49
CA HIS A 179 -5.55 -22.68 19.02
C HIS A 179 -4.78 -21.43 18.57
N ILE A 180 -5.41 -20.65 17.67
CA ILE A 180 -4.77 -19.51 16.99
C ILE A 180 -5.61 -18.27 17.19
N GLY A 181 -5.00 -17.21 17.74
CA GLY A 181 -5.61 -15.90 17.85
C GLY A 181 -5.43 -15.06 16.59
N PHE A 182 -6.35 -14.15 16.34
CA PHE A 182 -6.24 -13.15 15.29
C PHE A 182 -6.52 -11.75 15.84
N LEU A 183 -5.52 -10.87 15.75
CA LEU A 183 -5.64 -9.44 16.06
C LEU A 183 -5.79 -8.67 14.76
N ASN A 184 -7.01 -8.19 14.54
CA ASN A 184 -7.39 -7.41 13.38
C ASN A 184 -7.12 -5.91 13.62
N HIS A 185 -7.45 -5.07 12.67
CA HIS A 185 -7.51 -3.61 12.80
C HIS A 185 -8.55 -3.16 13.84
N ALA A 186 -8.64 -1.85 14.08
CA ALA A 186 -9.64 -1.25 14.95
C ALA A 186 -11.07 -1.67 14.58
N ARG A 187 -11.94 -1.80 15.58
CA ARG A 187 -13.35 -2.14 15.39
C ARG A 187 -14.07 -1.17 14.45
N GLU A 188 -13.82 0.13 14.63
CA GLU A 188 -14.43 1.17 13.79
C GLU A 188 -14.07 1.01 12.31
N GLU A 189 -12.84 0.61 12.01
CA GLU A 189 -12.37 0.40 10.64
C GLU A 189 -13.03 -0.82 10.02
N PHE A 190 -13.15 -1.91 10.77
CA PHE A 190 -13.85 -3.10 10.34
C PHE A 190 -15.34 -2.82 10.07
N GLU A 191 -16.01 -2.13 10.99
CA GLU A 191 -17.45 -1.77 10.87
C GLU A 191 -17.69 -0.76 9.74
N ALA A 192 -16.71 0.09 9.44
CA ALA A 192 -16.73 0.98 8.28
C ALA A 192 -16.47 0.26 6.94
N GLY A 193 -16.22 -1.05 6.96
CA GLY A 193 -15.99 -1.85 5.75
C GLY A 193 -14.59 -1.68 5.18
N TYR A 194 -13.58 -1.37 6.00
CA TYR A 194 -12.20 -1.32 5.53
C TYR A 194 -11.78 -2.69 4.96
N GLY A 195 -11.56 -2.72 3.65
CA GLY A 195 -11.43 -3.95 2.89
C GLY A 195 -10.37 -4.93 3.41
N PRO A 196 -9.15 -4.53 3.73
CA PRO A 196 -8.15 -5.40 4.35
C PRO A 196 -8.62 -6.05 5.64
N ALA A 197 -9.24 -5.29 6.55
CA ALA A 197 -9.73 -5.82 7.83
C ALA A 197 -10.85 -6.85 7.64
N VAL A 198 -11.82 -6.54 6.77
CA VAL A 198 -12.96 -7.43 6.48
C VAL A 198 -12.47 -8.71 5.81
N ARG A 199 -11.67 -8.61 4.76
CA ARG A 199 -11.18 -9.77 4.00
C ARG A 199 -10.25 -10.67 4.80
N ALA A 200 -9.34 -10.10 5.58
CA ALA A 200 -8.45 -10.87 6.42
C ALA A 200 -9.22 -11.68 7.48
N GLN A 201 -10.18 -11.06 8.17
CA GLN A 201 -10.98 -11.76 9.18
C GLN A 201 -11.86 -12.85 8.56
N THR A 202 -12.51 -12.56 7.45
CA THR A 202 -13.33 -13.55 6.75
C THR A 202 -12.48 -14.77 6.37
N ARG A 203 -11.31 -14.55 5.77
CA ARG A 203 -10.42 -15.63 5.35
C ARG A 203 -9.79 -16.37 6.53
N PHE A 204 -9.49 -15.69 7.61
CA PHE A 204 -9.04 -16.32 8.85
C PHE A 204 -10.10 -17.31 9.36
N LEU A 205 -11.33 -16.86 9.53
CA LEU A 205 -12.42 -17.70 10.07
C LEU A 205 -12.73 -18.90 9.16
N GLU A 206 -12.85 -18.68 7.84
CA GLU A 206 -13.06 -19.74 6.86
C GLU A 206 -11.95 -20.81 6.90
N THR A 207 -10.68 -20.36 6.99
CA THR A 207 -9.53 -21.28 7.00
C THR A 207 -9.44 -22.05 8.31
N ILE A 208 -9.71 -21.42 9.45
CA ILE A 208 -9.79 -22.06 10.77
C ILE A 208 -10.87 -23.16 10.77
N GLU A 209 -12.07 -22.83 10.31
CA GLU A 209 -13.19 -23.78 10.25
C GLU A 209 -12.87 -24.95 9.30
N ALA A 210 -12.36 -24.68 8.11
CA ALA A 210 -12.03 -25.69 7.11
C ALA A 210 -10.98 -26.71 7.59
N ASN A 211 -10.10 -26.30 8.54
CA ASN A 211 -9.05 -27.16 9.08
C ASN A 211 -9.37 -27.71 10.48
N GLY A 212 -10.57 -27.48 11.02
CA GLY A 212 -10.97 -27.97 12.34
C GLY A 212 -10.16 -27.39 13.49
N LEU A 213 -9.67 -26.15 13.34
CA LEU A 213 -8.90 -25.44 14.34
C LEU A 213 -9.80 -24.60 15.27
N HIS A 214 -9.23 -24.12 16.37
CA HIS A 214 -9.86 -23.12 17.23
C HIS A 214 -9.30 -21.75 16.93
N GLY A 215 -10.18 -20.79 16.54
CA GLY A 215 -9.83 -19.42 16.22
C GLY A 215 -10.55 -18.42 17.10
N THR A 216 -9.81 -17.51 17.72
CA THR A 216 -10.34 -16.41 18.51
C THR A 216 -9.91 -15.09 17.90
N THR A 217 -10.84 -14.13 17.75
CA THR A 217 -10.53 -12.83 17.11
C THR A 217 -10.72 -11.67 18.05
N ARG A 218 -9.87 -10.64 17.93
CA ARG A 218 -10.01 -9.35 18.60
C ARG A 218 -9.64 -8.21 17.66
N PHE A 219 -10.25 -7.06 17.90
CA PHE A 219 -9.86 -5.81 17.28
C PHE A 219 -8.75 -5.17 18.08
N CYS A 220 -7.85 -4.46 17.40
CA CYS A 220 -6.68 -3.83 18.01
C CYS A 220 -6.36 -2.52 17.29
N GLU A 221 -6.31 -1.44 18.06
CA GLU A 221 -5.82 -0.16 17.55
C GLU A 221 -4.33 -0.22 17.17
N ALA A 222 -3.90 0.73 16.36
CA ALA A 222 -2.53 0.82 15.88
C ALA A 222 -1.58 1.37 16.97
N SER A 223 -1.55 0.72 18.15
CA SER A 223 -0.70 1.12 19.26
C SER A 223 -0.12 -0.07 20.03
N SER A 224 1.02 0.16 20.66
CA SER A 224 1.64 -0.83 21.55
C SER A 224 0.77 -1.12 22.78
N GLU A 225 0.05 -0.13 23.32
CA GLU A 225 -0.85 -0.30 24.47
C GLU A 225 -2.01 -1.23 24.12
N ASP A 226 -2.66 -0.99 22.97
CA ASP A 226 -3.77 -1.83 22.54
C ASP A 226 -3.29 -3.24 22.16
N GLY A 227 -2.11 -3.38 21.57
CA GLY A 227 -1.51 -4.70 21.33
C GLY A 227 -1.31 -5.50 22.62
N TYR A 228 -0.86 -4.84 23.68
CA TYR A 228 -0.72 -5.44 25.01
C TYR A 228 -2.06 -5.90 25.57
N ASN A 229 -3.08 -5.04 25.53
CA ASN A 229 -4.40 -5.33 26.05
C ASN A 229 -5.10 -6.42 25.22
N ALA A 230 -5.10 -6.30 23.90
CA ALA A 230 -5.80 -7.20 22.99
C ALA A 230 -5.27 -8.65 23.06
N VAL A 231 -3.95 -8.87 23.18
CA VAL A 231 -3.42 -10.22 23.36
C VAL A 231 -3.75 -10.79 24.73
N ASN A 232 -3.80 -9.97 25.79
CA ASN A 232 -4.24 -10.42 27.10
C ASN A 232 -5.72 -10.82 27.11
N ASP A 233 -6.56 -10.08 26.39
CA ASP A 233 -7.98 -10.40 26.23
C ASP A 233 -8.18 -11.70 25.45
N LEU A 234 -7.40 -11.93 24.39
CA LEU A 234 -7.40 -13.19 23.65
C LEU A 234 -7.05 -14.38 24.56
N LEU A 235 -5.98 -14.22 25.37
CA LEU A 235 -5.51 -15.27 26.30
C LEU A 235 -6.47 -15.50 27.47
N ALA A 236 -7.25 -14.49 27.85
CA ALA A 236 -8.31 -14.65 28.86
C ALA A 236 -9.52 -15.40 28.30
N GLU A 237 -9.84 -15.20 27.03
CA GLU A 237 -10.95 -15.89 26.37
C GLU A 237 -10.60 -17.34 25.99
N ASP A 238 -9.40 -17.54 25.41
CA ASP A 238 -8.89 -18.88 25.10
C ASP A 238 -7.54 -19.12 25.79
N PRO A 239 -7.51 -19.70 26.98
CA PRO A 239 -6.28 -20.03 27.70
C PRO A 239 -5.39 -21.06 27.01
N ASN A 240 -5.89 -21.79 26.00
CA ASN A 240 -5.14 -22.77 25.21
C ASN A 240 -4.42 -22.15 24.00
N LEU A 241 -4.57 -20.83 23.81
CA LEU A 241 -3.95 -20.11 22.70
C LEU A 241 -2.44 -20.26 22.75
N THR A 242 -1.85 -20.69 21.63
CA THR A 242 -0.38 -20.88 21.52
C THR A 242 0.26 -20.05 20.40
N ALA A 243 -0.57 -19.39 19.58
CA ALA A 243 -0.10 -18.51 18.52
C ALA A 243 -1.07 -17.36 18.28
N VAL A 244 -0.55 -16.25 17.79
CA VAL A 244 -1.34 -15.11 17.34
C VAL A 244 -0.89 -14.62 15.98
N ILE A 245 -1.86 -14.34 15.11
CA ILE A 245 -1.68 -13.62 13.82
C ILE A 245 -2.07 -12.17 14.04
N VAL A 246 -1.24 -11.23 13.57
CA VAL A 246 -1.41 -9.79 13.81
C VAL A 246 -1.43 -9.02 12.51
N MET A 247 -2.48 -8.22 12.28
CA MET A 247 -2.62 -7.34 11.11
C MET A 247 -1.93 -5.97 11.28
N ASN A 248 -1.48 -5.64 12.49
CA ASN A 248 -0.99 -4.30 12.80
C ASN A 248 0.41 -4.33 13.41
N ASP A 249 1.42 -3.94 12.62
CA ASP A 249 2.83 -3.93 13.06
C ASP A 249 3.07 -3.12 14.32
N ARG A 250 2.30 -2.04 14.55
CA ARG A 250 2.45 -1.15 15.73
C ARG A 250 1.97 -1.78 17.02
N ALA A 251 1.13 -2.81 16.93
CA ALA A 251 0.68 -3.58 18.09
C ALA A 251 1.76 -4.58 18.58
N VAL A 252 2.67 -5.02 17.71
CA VAL A 252 3.66 -6.05 17.99
C VAL A 252 4.51 -5.77 19.24
N PRO A 253 5.07 -4.57 19.48
CA PRO A 253 5.85 -4.32 20.70
C PRO A 253 5.06 -4.54 21.99
N GLY A 254 3.77 -4.19 21.99
CA GLY A 254 2.88 -4.44 23.12
C GLY A 254 2.59 -5.91 23.34
N ILE A 255 2.39 -6.67 22.27
CA ILE A 255 2.20 -8.12 22.34
C ILE A 255 3.44 -8.80 22.91
N LEU A 256 4.62 -8.43 22.41
CA LEU A 256 5.90 -8.96 22.93
C LEU A 256 6.04 -8.71 24.44
N ARG A 257 5.69 -7.50 24.89
CA ARG A 257 5.69 -7.14 26.30
C ARG A 257 4.70 -7.98 27.12
N ALA A 258 3.45 -8.14 26.65
CA ALA A 258 2.44 -8.91 27.35
C ALA A 258 2.85 -10.38 27.55
N ILE A 259 3.48 -10.98 26.55
CA ILE A 259 4.01 -12.35 26.62
C ILE A 259 5.19 -12.43 27.58
N ALA A 260 6.10 -11.45 27.57
CA ALA A 260 7.23 -11.38 28.50
C ALA A 260 6.78 -11.18 29.96
N ASP A 261 5.78 -10.33 30.21
CA ASP A 261 5.22 -10.09 31.56
C ASP A 261 4.58 -11.35 32.16
N ARG A 262 4.15 -12.32 31.31
CA ARG A 262 3.69 -13.65 31.73
C ARG A 262 4.83 -14.63 32.02
N GLY A 263 6.09 -14.24 31.78
CA GLY A 263 7.25 -15.10 31.86
C GLY A 263 7.38 -16.07 30.70
N TRP A 264 6.64 -15.89 29.62
CA TRP A 264 6.65 -16.74 28.43
C TRP A 264 7.73 -16.28 27.44
N ARG A 265 8.29 -17.25 26.72
CA ARG A 265 9.34 -17.03 25.73
C ARG A 265 8.80 -17.24 24.31
N ILE A 266 9.11 -16.33 23.43
CA ILE A 266 8.85 -16.46 22.01
C ILE A 266 10.11 -17.03 21.34
N PRO A 267 10.00 -18.05 20.49
CA PRO A 267 8.78 -18.76 20.07
C PRO A 267 8.45 -19.97 20.94
N THR A 268 9.17 -20.20 22.07
CA THR A 268 9.12 -21.45 22.83
C THR A 268 7.76 -21.74 23.44
N ASP A 269 7.16 -20.73 24.04
CA ASP A 269 5.90 -20.86 24.78
C ASP A 269 4.72 -20.24 23.99
N PHE A 270 5.01 -19.33 23.06
CA PHE A 270 4.01 -18.63 22.24
C PHE A 270 4.59 -18.19 20.91
N SER A 271 3.83 -18.30 19.82
CA SER A 271 4.23 -17.87 18.48
C SER A 271 3.49 -16.59 18.03
N ILE A 272 4.20 -15.73 17.29
CA ILE A 272 3.64 -14.51 16.70
C ILE A 272 3.95 -14.50 15.20
N VAL A 273 2.92 -14.24 14.38
CA VAL A 273 3.07 -14.04 12.94
C VAL A 273 2.38 -12.72 12.55
N ALA A 274 3.11 -11.81 11.93
CA ALA A 274 2.52 -10.59 11.36
C ALA A 274 2.03 -10.84 9.93
N VAL A 275 0.93 -10.20 9.55
CA VAL A 275 0.35 -10.26 8.19
C VAL A 275 0.25 -8.87 7.62
N VAL A 276 0.53 -8.72 6.33
CA VAL A 276 0.60 -7.41 5.64
C VAL A 276 1.64 -6.51 6.31
N SER A 277 2.77 -7.09 6.64
CA SER A 277 3.90 -6.41 7.25
C SER A 277 4.99 -6.13 6.20
N SER A 278 6.02 -5.39 6.59
CA SER A 278 7.23 -5.22 5.79
C SER A 278 8.42 -5.93 6.45
N ALA A 279 9.44 -6.28 5.65
CA ALA A 279 10.68 -6.83 6.16
C ALA A 279 11.28 -5.91 7.24
N ARG A 280 11.25 -4.59 7.00
CA ARG A 280 11.80 -3.60 7.94
C ARG A 280 11.06 -3.61 9.28
N ALA A 281 9.73 -3.67 9.27
CA ALA A 281 8.94 -3.72 10.50
C ALA A 281 9.21 -5.02 11.27
N ALA A 282 9.27 -6.16 10.57
CA ALA A 282 9.50 -7.48 11.16
C ALA A 282 10.88 -7.62 11.80
N GLU A 283 11.89 -6.89 11.30
CA GLU A 283 13.28 -6.93 11.79
C GLU A 283 13.58 -5.91 12.90
N MET A 284 12.63 -5.02 13.23
CA MET A 284 12.84 -3.99 14.26
C MET A 284 12.63 -4.47 15.70
N THR A 285 12.24 -5.71 15.90
CA THR A 285 11.96 -6.30 17.23
C THR A 285 12.91 -7.42 17.57
N ILE A 286 12.97 -7.77 18.84
CA ILE A 286 13.67 -8.97 19.36
C ILE A 286 12.66 -9.76 20.18
N PRO A 287 12.35 -11.00 19.76
CA PRO A 287 12.80 -11.67 18.53
C PRO A 287 12.29 -10.99 17.25
N THR A 288 12.97 -11.24 16.12
CA THR A 288 12.50 -10.83 14.80
C THR A 288 11.22 -11.58 14.43
N ILE A 289 10.26 -10.87 13.80
CA ILE A 289 8.92 -11.41 13.60
C ILE A 289 8.82 -12.19 12.27
N THR A 290 8.33 -13.42 12.36
CA THR A 290 7.82 -14.17 11.21
C THR A 290 6.68 -13.37 10.58
N ALA A 291 6.77 -13.05 9.31
CA ALA A 291 5.82 -12.15 8.67
C ALA A 291 5.40 -12.62 7.27
N ALA A 292 4.14 -12.48 6.96
CA ALA A 292 3.65 -12.47 5.59
C ALA A 292 3.83 -11.04 5.05
N GLU A 293 4.94 -10.86 4.31
CA GLU A 293 5.37 -9.55 3.80
C GLU A 293 4.50 -9.11 2.62
N ALA A 294 3.99 -7.89 2.71
CA ALA A 294 3.16 -7.30 1.68
C ALA A 294 3.95 -7.10 0.38
N PRO A 295 3.39 -7.42 -0.80
CA PRO A 295 4.03 -7.14 -2.09
C PRO A 295 3.91 -5.66 -2.47
N ALA A 296 4.24 -4.75 -1.52
CA ALA A 296 4.01 -3.32 -1.62
C ALA A 296 4.70 -2.69 -2.83
N TYR A 297 5.92 -3.15 -3.13
CA TYR A 297 6.65 -2.67 -4.30
C TYR A 297 5.92 -3.02 -5.60
N GLU A 298 5.51 -4.27 -5.76
CA GLU A 298 4.82 -4.76 -6.96
C GLU A 298 3.45 -4.10 -7.13
N LEU A 299 2.66 -4.04 -6.06
CA LEU A 299 1.33 -3.41 -6.08
C LEU A 299 1.42 -1.91 -6.41
N GLY A 300 2.36 -1.18 -5.79
CA GLY A 300 2.55 0.24 -6.06
C GLY A 300 2.98 0.53 -7.50
N CYS A 301 3.89 -0.29 -8.06
CA CYS A 301 4.30 -0.17 -9.45
C CYS A 301 3.14 -0.46 -10.39
N LEU A 302 2.46 -1.59 -10.23
CA LEU A 302 1.35 -2.00 -11.11
C LEU A 302 0.20 -0.99 -11.12
N ALA A 303 -0.26 -0.53 -9.96
CA ALA A 303 -1.33 0.47 -9.88
C ALA A 303 -0.94 1.78 -10.58
N THR A 304 0.31 2.21 -10.40
CA THR A 304 0.83 3.42 -11.04
C THR A 304 0.91 3.26 -12.56
N GLU A 305 1.41 2.14 -13.04
CA GLU A 305 1.49 1.84 -14.46
C GLU A 305 0.10 1.75 -15.10
N MET A 306 -0.87 1.11 -14.45
CA MET A 306 -2.26 1.06 -14.91
C MET A 306 -2.85 2.46 -15.07
N LEU A 307 -2.64 3.36 -14.09
CA LEU A 307 -3.08 4.74 -14.17
C LEU A 307 -2.40 5.49 -15.31
N ILE A 308 -1.08 5.37 -15.46
CA ILE A 308 -0.33 6.08 -16.49
C ILE A 308 -0.74 5.62 -17.89
N HIS A 309 -0.94 4.32 -18.10
CA HIS A 309 -1.46 3.79 -19.37
C HIS A 309 -2.82 4.39 -19.72
N GLN A 310 -3.72 4.51 -18.75
CA GLN A 310 -5.00 5.21 -18.92
C GLN A 310 -4.81 6.68 -19.32
N LEU A 311 -3.90 7.39 -18.63
CA LEU A 311 -3.57 8.79 -18.91
C LEU A 311 -2.96 8.99 -20.31
N GLU A 312 -2.13 8.07 -20.78
CA GLU A 312 -1.51 8.13 -22.10
C GLU A 312 -2.48 7.71 -23.23
N GLY A 313 -3.69 7.27 -22.90
CA GLY A 313 -4.73 6.87 -23.86
C GLY A 313 -4.47 5.48 -24.46
N GLU A 314 -3.67 4.67 -23.82
CA GLU A 314 -3.49 3.29 -24.20
C GLU A 314 -4.76 2.51 -23.82
N LYS A 315 -5.44 1.97 -24.83
CA LYS A 315 -6.57 1.05 -24.64
C LYS A 315 -6.04 -0.30 -24.16
N LYS A 316 -5.87 -0.45 -22.85
CA LYS A 316 -5.71 -1.75 -22.23
C LYS A 316 -7.06 -2.22 -21.68
N GLU A 317 -7.26 -3.54 -21.69
CA GLU A 317 -8.35 -4.14 -20.94
C GLU A 317 -8.18 -3.81 -19.46
N ILE A 318 -9.30 -3.62 -18.78
CA ILE A 318 -9.32 -3.43 -17.33
C ILE A 318 -8.58 -4.58 -16.69
N SER A 319 -7.67 -4.26 -15.82
CA SER A 319 -6.76 -5.23 -15.21
C SER A 319 -7.00 -5.35 -13.72
N GLU A 320 -7.22 -6.58 -13.30
CA GLU A 320 -7.24 -6.99 -11.89
C GLU A 320 -6.00 -7.83 -11.60
N ARG A 321 -5.31 -7.56 -10.49
CA ARG A 321 -4.20 -8.36 -9.99
C ARG A 321 -4.33 -8.56 -8.49
N LEU A 322 -4.43 -9.82 -8.06
CA LEU A 322 -4.37 -10.23 -6.67
C LEU A 322 -3.04 -10.91 -6.42
N ILE A 323 -2.26 -10.40 -5.47
CA ILE A 323 -0.90 -10.87 -5.18
C ILE A 323 -0.82 -11.23 -3.71
N PRO A 324 -0.53 -12.49 -3.35
CA PRO A 324 -0.40 -12.87 -1.95
C PRO A 324 0.85 -12.28 -1.29
N CYS A 325 0.80 -12.09 0.02
CA CYS A 325 1.97 -11.80 0.81
C CYS A 325 2.93 -13.00 0.82
N LYS A 326 4.23 -12.70 0.86
CA LYS A 326 5.27 -13.71 0.95
C LYS A 326 5.57 -14.04 2.41
N LEU A 327 5.33 -15.25 2.85
CA LEU A 327 5.71 -15.67 4.20
C LEU A 327 7.25 -15.77 4.31
N VAL A 328 7.81 -15.04 5.27
CA VAL A 328 9.22 -15.09 5.66
C VAL A 328 9.30 -15.50 7.11
N VAL A 329 9.76 -16.73 7.35
CA VAL A 329 9.90 -17.31 8.69
C VAL A 329 11.14 -16.73 9.37
N ARG A 330 10.94 -16.23 10.60
CA ARG A 330 11.99 -15.67 11.47
C ARG A 330 11.91 -16.30 12.87
N GLU A 331 12.33 -15.54 13.88
CA GLU A 331 12.52 -16.07 15.24
C GLU A 331 11.22 -16.17 16.06
N SER A 332 10.11 -15.53 15.63
CA SER A 332 8.89 -15.43 16.47
C SER A 332 7.89 -16.54 16.28
N SER A 333 8.11 -17.50 15.39
CA SER A 333 7.26 -18.69 15.27
C SER A 333 8.07 -19.98 15.46
N GLY A 334 7.54 -20.94 16.18
CA GLY A 334 8.18 -22.22 16.48
C GLY A 334 7.16 -23.29 16.81
N GLU A 335 7.62 -24.51 17.12
CA GLU A 335 6.74 -25.62 17.47
C GLU A 335 5.87 -25.29 18.68
N SER A 336 4.60 -25.70 18.61
CA SER A 336 3.66 -25.52 19.72
C SER A 336 4.16 -26.23 21.00
N PRO A 337 3.84 -25.71 22.20
CA PRO A 337 4.23 -26.35 23.46
C PRO A 337 3.76 -27.80 23.59
N ALA A 338 2.57 -28.12 23.08
CA ALA A 338 2.04 -29.50 23.10
C ALA A 338 2.90 -30.45 22.25
N ARG A 339 3.24 -30.08 21.02
CA ARG A 339 4.08 -30.89 20.13
C ARG A 339 5.49 -31.11 20.69
N ARG A 340 6.07 -30.12 21.35
CA ARG A 340 7.37 -30.26 22.00
C ARG A 340 7.36 -31.29 23.14
N SER A 341 6.29 -31.30 23.94
CA SER A 341 6.16 -32.27 25.03
C SER A 341 6.07 -33.73 24.51
N GLU A 342 5.40 -33.93 23.37
CA GLU A 342 5.32 -35.22 22.69
C GLU A 342 6.71 -35.70 22.20
N LEU A 343 7.45 -34.78 21.52
CA LEU A 343 8.81 -35.11 21.02
C LEU A 343 9.85 -35.31 22.11
N SER A 344 9.70 -34.71 23.29
CA SER A 344 10.60 -34.88 24.43
C SER A 344 10.35 -36.18 25.22
N THR A 345 9.20 -36.81 25.01
CA THR A 345 8.79 -38.06 25.64
C THR A 345 8.98 -39.31 24.75
N ALA A 346 9.32 -39.13 23.49
CA ALA A 346 9.63 -40.14 22.50
C ALA A 346 11.16 -40.32 22.33
#